data_6a59fec7fee9010514726b813637e5c1
#
_entry.id   6a59fec7fee9010514726b813637e5c1
#
_cell.length_a   1.000
_cell.length_b   1.000
_cell.length_c   1.000
_cell.angle_alpha   90.00
_cell.angle_beta   90.00
_cell.angle_gamma   90.00
#
_symmetry.space_group_name_H-M   'P 1'
#
loop_
_entity.id
_entity.type
_entity.pdbx_description
1 polymer ?
#
loop_
_entity_poly.entity_id
_entity_poly.type
_entity_poly.pdbx_seq_one_letter_code
_entity_poly.pdbx_strand_id
1 'polypeptide(L)'
;MTQDIYEELLIIQSKAQTKRQILKELTKLMTDKGVITDTENFLDDVYQREAEGTTGIGQGIAIPHGKSPSVRQTVIAAATLADPIPWETLDDRPVEIVILFAVQEGDKNKGHLQLLQKIAVLLARERFIKELKKAVSIEELYILLTQND
;
A
#
# COMPACT_ATOMS: atom_id res chain seq x y z
N MET A 1 -5.04 19.23 -9.60
CA MET A 1 -5.34 18.02 -8.87
C MET A 1 -4.07 17.30 -8.46
N THR A 2 -3.92 16.97 -7.20
CA THR A 2 -2.72 16.31 -6.71
C THR A 2 -2.77 14.83 -7.03
N GLN A 3 -1.69 14.31 -7.61
CA GLN A 3 -1.55 12.89 -7.87
C GLN A 3 -1.19 12.19 -6.56
N ASP A 4 -1.82 11.05 -6.27
CA ASP A 4 -1.56 10.28 -5.05
C ASP A 4 -1.04 8.88 -5.35
N ILE A 5 -1.00 8.48 -6.61
CA ILE A 5 -0.42 7.20 -7.05
C ILE A 5 0.53 7.48 -8.20
N TYR A 6 1.76 6.95 -8.09
CA TYR A 6 2.83 7.15 -9.09
C TYR A 6 3.40 5.80 -9.47
N GLU A 7 3.78 5.66 -10.75
CA GLU A 7 4.40 4.42 -11.21
C GLU A 7 5.69 4.11 -10.45
N GLU A 8 6.43 5.15 -10.04
CA GLU A 8 7.67 4.98 -9.28
C GLU A 8 7.47 4.35 -7.90
N LEU A 9 6.23 4.29 -7.42
CA LEU A 9 5.91 3.73 -6.11
C LEU A 9 5.27 2.34 -6.23
N LEU A 10 5.44 1.69 -7.37
CA LEU A 10 4.84 0.37 -7.61
C LEU A 10 5.91 -0.68 -7.87
N ILE A 11 5.66 -1.89 -7.37
CA ILE A 11 6.56 -3.04 -7.55
C ILE A 11 5.74 -4.21 -8.07
N ILE A 12 6.26 -4.90 -9.09
CA ILE A 12 5.65 -6.12 -9.61
C ILE A 12 6.48 -7.31 -9.19
N GLN A 13 5.82 -8.32 -8.63
CA GLN A 13 6.43 -9.59 -8.24
C GLN A 13 7.68 -9.42 -7.37
N SER A 14 7.52 -8.66 -6.30
CA SER A 14 8.57 -8.52 -5.31
C SER A 14 8.95 -9.89 -4.74
N LYS A 15 10.23 -10.09 -4.50
CA LYS A 15 10.74 -11.33 -3.90
C LYS A 15 10.80 -11.26 -2.38
N ALA A 16 10.24 -10.22 -1.79
CA ALA A 16 10.17 -10.12 -0.34
C ALA A 16 9.44 -11.34 0.24
N GLN A 17 9.92 -11.84 1.36
CA GLN A 17 9.37 -13.04 2.00
C GLN A 17 8.71 -12.75 3.33
N THR A 18 8.79 -11.52 3.83
CA THR A 18 8.21 -11.15 5.11
C THR A 18 7.53 -9.79 5.01
N LYS A 19 6.59 -9.56 5.95
CA LYS A 19 5.95 -8.26 6.08
C LYS A 19 6.99 -7.14 6.20
N ARG A 20 8.00 -7.33 7.03
CA ARG A 20 9.04 -6.32 7.25
C ARG A 20 9.80 -6.01 5.97
N GLN A 21 10.13 -7.02 5.18
CA GLN A 21 10.86 -6.82 3.94
C GLN A 21 10.07 -6.00 2.93
N ILE A 22 8.79 -6.33 2.73
CA ILE A 22 8.00 -5.60 1.73
C ILE A 22 7.71 -4.17 2.19
N LEU A 23 7.50 -3.96 3.48
CA LEU A 23 7.28 -2.62 3.99
C LEU A 23 8.53 -1.75 3.81
N LYS A 24 9.72 -2.33 3.98
CA LYS A 24 10.97 -1.61 3.73
C LYS A 24 11.14 -1.27 2.26
N GLU A 25 10.83 -2.21 1.37
CA GLU A 25 10.95 -1.97 -0.07
C GLU A 25 10.06 -0.83 -0.52
N LEU A 26 8.80 -0.85 -0.09
CA LEU A 26 7.85 0.19 -0.47
C LEU A 26 8.23 1.55 0.13
N THR A 27 8.68 1.55 1.38
CA THR A 27 9.09 2.78 2.03
C THR A 27 10.31 3.38 1.34
N LYS A 28 11.24 2.53 0.90
CA LYS A 28 12.42 3.01 0.17
C LYS A 28 12.04 3.72 -1.12
N LEU A 29 11.07 3.19 -1.86
CA LEU A 29 10.58 3.87 -3.06
C LEU A 29 10.05 5.26 -2.74
N MET A 30 9.30 5.37 -1.65
CA MET A 30 8.74 6.66 -1.23
C MET A 30 9.83 7.63 -0.77
N THR A 31 10.85 7.12 -0.07
CA THR A 31 11.98 7.94 0.33
C THR A 31 12.76 8.42 -0.89
N ASP A 32 13.01 7.54 -1.84
CA ASP A 32 13.75 7.89 -3.07
C ASP A 32 13.00 8.93 -3.89
N LYS A 33 11.67 8.90 -3.87
CA LYS A 33 10.86 9.88 -4.58
C LYS A 33 10.78 11.22 -3.82
N GLY A 34 11.17 11.23 -2.56
CA GLY A 34 11.13 12.45 -1.75
C GLY A 34 9.82 12.69 -1.02
N VAL A 35 8.90 11.73 -1.02
CA VAL A 35 7.63 11.89 -0.29
C VAL A 35 7.77 11.50 1.18
N ILE A 36 8.82 10.77 1.54
CA ILE A 36 9.14 10.44 2.93
C ILE A 36 10.52 11.05 3.24
N THR A 37 10.63 11.78 4.35
CA THR A 37 11.89 12.43 4.74
C THR A 37 12.71 11.58 5.72
N ASP A 38 12.05 10.70 6.48
CA ASP A 38 12.71 9.87 7.49
C ASP A 38 12.12 8.48 7.44
N THR A 39 12.85 7.56 6.80
CA THR A 39 12.42 6.20 6.56
C THR A 39 12.06 5.47 7.86
N GLU A 40 12.94 5.55 8.87
CA GLU A 40 12.73 4.81 10.11
C GLU A 40 11.55 5.37 10.91
N ASN A 41 11.42 6.68 10.95
CA ASN A 41 10.29 7.32 11.63
C ASN A 41 8.96 6.85 11.02
N PHE A 42 8.90 6.83 9.69
CA PHE A 42 7.69 6.38 9.01
C PHE A 42 7.42 4.90 9.29
N LEU A 43 8.44 4.05 9.19
CA LEU A 43 8.26 2.61 9.43
C LEU A 43 7.82 2.33 10.87
N ASP A 44 8.33 3.08 11.84
CA ASP A 44 7.89 2.92 13.22
C ASP A 44 6.39 3.18 13.34
N ASP A 45 5.88 4.19 12.66
CA ASP A 45 4.43 4.47 12.67
C ASP A 45 3.64 3.36 12.00
N VAL A 46 4.16 2.79 10.90
CA VAL A 46 3.50 1.66 10.24
C VAL A 46 3.45 0.46 11.19
N TYR A 47 4.57 0.14 11.84
CA TYR A 47 4.61 -1.00 12.76
C TYR A 47 3.71 -0.79 13.96
N GLN A 48 3.62 0.43 14.45
CA GLN A 48 2.73 0.74 15.57
C GLN A 48 1.27 0.51 15.15
N ARG A 49 0.90 0.94 13.95
CA ARG A 49 -0.45 0.71 13.44
C ARG A 49 -0.73 -0.78 13.27
N GLU A 50 0.26 -1.55 12.80
CA GLU A 50 0.12 -2.99 12.66
C GLU A 50 -0.12 -3.67 14.00
N ALA A 51 0.48 -3.14 15.07
CA ALA A 51 0.29 -3.69 16.40
C ALA A 51 -1.11 -3.41 16.97
N GLU A 52 -1.81 -2.41 16.44
CA GLU A 52 -3.15 -2.02 16.91
C GLU A 52 -4.26 -2.90 16.35
N GLY A 53 -4.02 -3.58 15.26
CA GLY A 53 -5.03 -4.42 14.61
C GLY A 53 -4.61 -4.81 13.22
N THR A 54 -5.25 -5.84 12.68
CA THR A 54 -4.85 -6.36 11.38
C THR A 54 -5.16 -5.40 10.24
N THR A 55 -4.25 -5.33 9.28
CA THR A 55 -4.46 -4.62 8.02
C THR A 55 -4.62 -5.58 6.86
N GLY A 56 -4.51 -6.88 7.11
CA GLY A 56 -4.79 -7.90 6.10
C GLY A 56 -6.29 -8.10 6.01
N ILE A 57 -6.89 -7.67 4.91
CA ILE A 57 -8.35 -7.63 4.76
C ILE A 57 -8.92 -8.92 4.18
N GLY A 58 -8.07 -9.89 3.90
CA GLY A 58 -8.49 -11.15 3.28
C GLY A 58 -8.26 -11.15 1.78
N GLN A 59 -8.47 -12.29 1.16
CA GLN A 59 -8.30 -12.51 -0.27
C GLN A 59 -6.89 -12.20 -0.77
N GLY A 60 -5.90 -12.27 0.14
CA GLY A 60 -4.50 -12.05 -0.23
C GLY A 60 -4.08 -10.58 -0.23
N ILE A 61 -4.88 -9.69 0.35
CA ILE A 61 -4.62 -8.25 0.30
C ILE A 61 -4.36 -7.68 1.68
N ALA A 62 -3.33 -6.83 1.79
CA ALA A 62 -3.07 -6.05 3.00
C ALA A 62 -3.01 -4.56 2.64
N ILE A 63 -3.52 -3.73 3.54
CA ILE A 63 -3.55 -2.28 3.36
C ILE A 63 -2.92 -1.57 4.56
N PRO A 64 -1.62 -1.79 4.80
CA PRO A 64 -0.94 -1.12 5.91
C PRO A 64 -0.95 0.39 5.78
N HIS A 65 -0.84 1.08 6.90
CA HIS A 65 -0.91 2.54 6.97
C HIS A 65 0.22 3.09 7.83
N GLY A 66 0.75 4.24 7.45
CA GLY A 66 1.62 5.03 8.30
C GLY A 66 1.20 6.49 8.22
N LYS A 67 0.90 7.11 9.36
CA LYS A 67 0.62 8.54 9.45
C LYS A 67 1.75 9.15 10.26
N SER A 68 2.50 10.05 9.65
CA SER A 68 3.77 10.49 10.21
C SER A 68 4.11 11.90 9.77
N PRO A 69 4.79 12.69 10.64
CA PRO A 69 5.30 14.00 10.23
C PRO A 69 6.36 13.89 9.14
N SER A 70 6.95 12.71 8.93
CA SER A 70 7.93 12.52 7.85
C SER A 70 7.29 12.38 6.47
N VAL A 71 5.96 12.27 6.38
CA VAL A 71 5.25 12.19 5.09
C VAL A 71 4.98 13.58 4.57
N ARG A 72 5.52 13.90 3.40
CA ARG A 72 5.36 15.21 2.79
C ARG A 72 4.12 15.31 1.92
N GLN A 73 3.60 14.18 1.48
CA GLN A 73 2.43 14.11 0.61
C GLN A 73 1.76 12.77 0.82
N THR A 74 0.43 12.77 1.00
CA THR A 74 -0.31 11.51 1.13
C THR A 74 -0.27 10.78 -0.19
N VAL A 75 0.28 9.56 -0.18
CA VAL A 75 0.43 8.73 -1.38
C VAL A 75 0.19 7.27 -1.05
N ILE A 76 0.04 6.47 -2.10
CA ILE A 76 -0.01 5.02 -2.02
C ILE A 76 1.21 4.44 -2.71
N ALA A 77 1.86 3.46 -2.07
CA ALA A 77 2.81 2.59 -2.73
C ALA A 77 2.21 1.19 -2.72
N ALA A 78 2.42 0.42 -3.77
CA ALA A 78 1.81 -0.90 -3.85
C ALA A 78 2.75 -1.90 -4.50
N ALA A 79 2.58 -3.17 -4.11
CA ALA A 79 3.38 -4.25 -4.66
C ALA A 79 2.55 -5.51 -4.83
N THR A 80 2.82 -6.24 -5.91
CA THR A 80 2.44 -7.64 -5.98
C THR A 80 3.65 -8.45 -5.52
N LEU A 81 3.41 -9.63 -4.96
CA LEU A 81 4.46 -10.48 -4.44
C LEU A 81 4.63 -11.71 -5.32
N ALA A 82 5.89 -12.13 -5.53
CA ALA A 82 6.17 -13.33 -6.32
C ALA A 82 5.59 -14.56 -5.64
N ASP A 83 5.68 -14.62 -4.30
CA ASP A 83 5.11 -15.70 -3.49
C ASP A 83 4.29 -15.07 -2.35
N PRO A 84 3.19 -15.71 -1.93
CA PRO A 84 2.44 -15.21 -0.78
C PRO A 84 3.30 -15.18 0.48
N ILE A 85 3.07 -14.18 1.33
CA ILE A 85 3.85 -14.03 2.57
C ILE A 85 2.95 -14.06 3.79
N PRO A 86 3.50 -14.44 4.96
CA PRO A 86 2.72 -14.44 6.20
C PRO A 86 2.29 -13.01 6.57
N TRP A 87 1.05 -12.91 7.04
CA TRP A 87 0.48 -11.64 7.48
C TRP A 87 -0.75 -11.96 8.31
N GLU A 88 -1.01 -11.18 9.33
CA GLU A 88 -2.25 -11.32 10.09
C GLU A 88 -3.39 -10.81 9.22
N THR A 89 -4.31 -11.69 8.86
CA THR A 89 -5.41 -11.37 7.97
C THR A 89 -6.74 -11.83 8.55
N LEU A 90 -7.82 -11.26 8.02
CA LEU A 90 -9.17 -11.60 8.51
C LEU A 90 -9.58 -13.03 8.15
N ASP A 91 -9.00 -13.63 7.11
CA ASP A 91 -9.36 -14.98 6.64
C ASP A 91 -8.23 -16.00 6.81
N ASP A 92 -7.18 -15.62 7.55
CA ASP A 92 -6.01 -16.47 7.81
C ASP A 92 -5.23 -16.90 6.55
N ARG A 93 -5.47 -16.24 5.43
CA ARG A 93 -4.72 -16.50 4.20
C ARG A 93 -3.49 -15.60 4.10
N PRO A 94 -2.41 -16.09 3.46
CA PRO A 94 -1.23 -15.25 3.24
C PRO A 94 -1.53 -14.10 2.27
N VAL A 95 -0.65 -13.12 2.25
CA VAL A 95 -0.82 -11.90 1.45
C VAL A 95 -0.02 -12.00 0.16
N GLU A 96 -0.64 -11.57 -0.94
CA GLU A 96 -0.04 -11.53 -2.27
C GLU A 96 0.09 -10.09 -2.79
N ILE A 97 -0.69 -9.17 -2.24
CA ILE A 97 -0.72 -7.78 -2.68
C ILE A 97 -0.71 -6.88 -1.46
N VAL A 98 0.20 -5.91 -1.46
CA VAL A 98 0.31 -4.93 -0.37
C VAL A 98 0.09 -3.54 -0.93
N ILE A 99 -0.83 -2.80 -0.34
CA ILE A 99 -1.11 -1.41 -0.69
C ILE A 99 -0.83 -0.57 0.55
N LEU A 100 0.29 0.13 0.54
CA LEU A 100 0.77 0.89 1.70
C LEU A 100 0.34 2.35 1.57
N PHE A 101 -0.41 2.84 2.56
CA PHE A 101 -0.83 4.23 2.62
C PHE A 101 0.16 5.04 3.45
N ALA A 102 0.75 6.05 2.85
CA ALA A 102 1.57 7.03 3.57
C ALA A 102 0.72 8.28 3.73
N VAL A 103 0.36 8.60 4.96
CA VAL A 103 -0.59 9.67 5.26
C VAL A 103 0.13 10.86 5.88
N GLN A 104 -0.04 12.02 5.27
CA GLN A 104 0.53 13.25 5.78
C GLN A 104 -0.17 13.66 7.06
N GLU A 105 0.60 13.92 8.10
CA GLU A 105 0.07 14.40 9.36
C GLU A 105 -0.39 15.85 9.18
N GLY A 106 -1.54 16.18 9.75
CA GLY A 106 -2.07 17.54 9.63
C GLY A 106 -2.92 17.78 8.39
N ASP A 107 -3.13 16.77 7.55
CA ASP A 107 -3.94 16.86 6.34
C ASP A 107 -5.44 16.93 6.66
N LYS A 108 -5.81 17.09 7.92
CA LYS A 108 -7.20 17.06 8.39
C LYS A 108 -8.01 15.91 7.79
N ASN A 109 -7.31 14.93 7.28
CA ASN A 109 -7.82 13.65 6.81
C ASN A 109 -8.72 13.68 5.58
N LYS A 110 -8.85 14.81 4.89
CA LYS A 110 -9.72 14.89 3.73
C LYS A 110 -9.17 14.09 2.55
N GLY A 111 -7.90 14.34 2.20
CA GLY A 111 -7.28 13.60 1.12
C GLY A 111 -7.13 12.13 1.44
N HIS A 112 -6.77 11.81 2.69
CA HIS A 112 -6.63 10.43 3.15
C HIS A 112 -7.95 9.67 3.05
N LEU A 113 -9.04 10.27 3.53
CA LEU A 113 -10.34 9.60 3.51
C LEU A 113 -10.82 9.34 2.09
N GLN A 114 -10.65 10.32 1.20
CA GLN A 114 -11.05 10.15 -0.20
C GLN A 114 -10.25 9.04 -0.88
N LEU A 115 -8.95 8.99 -0.62
CA LEU A 115 -8.08 7.98 -1.20
C LEU A 115 -8.44 6.60 -0.67
N LEU A 116 -8.66 6.48 0.63
CA LEU A 116 -9.04 5.22 1.25
C LEU A 116 -10.38 4.73 0.72
N GLN A 117 -11.37 5.63 0.58
CA GLN A 117 -12.67 5.27 0.03
C GLN A 117 -12.55 4.76 -1.41
N LYS A 118 -11.76 5.44 -2.21
CA LYS A 118 -11.54 5.05 -3.61
C LYS A 118 -10.99 3.62 -3.69
N ILE A 119 -9.97 3.32 -2.90
CA ILE A 119 -9.38 2.00 -2.88
C ILE A 119 -10.36 0.97 -2.32
N ALA A 120 -11.10 1.33 -1.26
CA ALA A 120 -12.08 0.42 -0.67
C ALA A 120 -13.16 0.03 -1.67
N VAL A 121 -13.64 0.97 -2.47
CA VAL A 121 -14.64 0.68 -3.51
C VAL A 121 -14.09 -0.32 -4.53
N LEU A 122 -12.85 -0.12 -4.96
CA LEU A 122 -12.22 -1.04 -5.91
C LEU A 122 -12.03 -2.43 -5.29
N LEU A 123 -11.57 -2.50 -4.04
CA LEU A 123 -11.31 -3.78 -3.38
C LEU A 123 -12.57 -4.55 -3.02
N ALA A 124 -13.73 -3.90 -3.07
CA ALA A 124 -15.01 -4.58 -2.87
C ALA A 124 -15.42 -5.39 -4.11
N ARG A 125 -14.74 -5.21 -5.23
CA ARG A 125 -15.05 -5.92 -6.48
C ARG A 125 -14.12 -7.11 -6.65
N GLU A 126 -14.70 -8.31 -6.67
CA GLU A 126 -13.91 -9.54 -6.85
C GLU A 126 -13.10 -9.51 -8.14
N ARG A 127 -13.68 -8.98 -9.20
CA ARG A 127 -13.00 -8.88 -10.48
C ARG A 127 -11.75 -8.02 -10.39
N PHE A 128 -11.82 -6.91 -9.67
CA PHE A 128 -10.67 -6.03 -9.48
C PHE A 128 -9.53 -6.77 -8.78
N ILE A 129 -9.86 -7.53 -7.73
CA ILE A 129 -8.86 -8.30 -6.98
C ILE A 129 -8.20 -9.34 -7.90
N LYS A 130 -8.99 -10.03 -8.72
CA LYS A 130 -8.45 -11.00 -9.66
C LYS A 130 -7.50 -10.34 -10.66
N GLU A 131 -7.87 -9.19 -11.15
CA GLU A 131 -7.03 -8.46 -12.10
C GLU A 131 -5.74 -7.97 -11.45
N LEU A 132 -5.80 -7.50 -10.20
CA LEU A 132 -4.58 -7.13 -9.47
C LEU A 132 -3.62 -8.30 -9.37
N LYS A 133 -4.14 -9.48 -9.05
CA LYS A 133 -3.30 -10.67 -8.88
C LYS A 133 -2.68 -11.14 -10.19
N LYS A 134 -3.28 -10.78 -11.32
CA LYS A 134 -2.79 -11.16 -12.64
C LYS A 134 -1.87 -10.10 -13.27
N ALA A 135 -1.75 -8.93 -12.67
CA ALA A 135 -0.94 -7.86 -13.24
C ALA A 135 0.52 -8.31 -13.33
N VAL A 136 1.13 -8.12 -14.49
CA VAL A 136 2.51 -8.53 -14.74
C VAL A 136 3.43 -7.36 -15.08
N SER A 137 2.90 -6.14 -15.08
CA SER A 137 3.71 -4.94 -15.34
C SER A 137 3.28 -3.80 -14.43
N ILE A 138 4.19 -2.88 -14.21
CA ILE A 138 3.91 -1.68 -13.42
C ILE A 138 2.79 -0.88 -14.09
N GLU A 139 2.81 -0.80 -15.42
CA GLU A 139 1.78 -0.08 -16.16
C GLU A 139 0.39 -0.65 -15.89
N GLU A 140 0.25 -1.98 -15.95
CA GLU A 140 -1.03 -2.62 -15.66
C GLU A 140 -1.50 -2.31 -14.23
N LEU A 141 -0.59 -2.43 -13.27
CA LEU A 141 -0.91 -2.15 -11.87
C LEU A 141 -1.33 -0.70 -11.70
N TYR A 142 -0.62 0.22 -12.35
CA TYR A 142 -0.93 1.64 -12.28
C TYR A 142 -2.33 1.93 -12.83
N ILE A 143 -2.64 1.36 -13.98
CA ILE A 143 -3.95 1.55 -14.60
C ILE A 143 -5.07 1.03 -13.70
N LEU A 144 -4.88 -0.16 -13.12
CA LEU A 144 -5.88 -0.74 -12.22
C LEU A 144 -6.12 0.15 -10.99
N LEU A 145 -5.05 0.65 -10.38
CA LEU A 145 -5.17 1.42 -9.15
C LEU A 145 -5.68 2.84 -9.39
N THR A 146 -5.54 3.36 -10.60
CA THR A 146 -5.95 4.73 -10.90
C THR A 146 -7.26 4.81 -11.69
N GLN A 147 -7.86 3.66 -12.01
CA GLN A 147 -9.10 3.70 -12.78
C GLN A 147 -10.20 4.43 -12.00
N ASN A 148 -10.95 5.21 -12.72
CA ASN A 148 -12.12 5.88 -12.16
C ASN A 148 -13.33 5.01 -12.43
N ASP A 149 -14.25 5.04 -11.52
CA ASP A 149 -15.43 4.20 -11.58
C ASP A 149 -16.25 4.30 -12.81
#